data_400b5a6b68cec2eac710dddc8aa206bd
#
_entry.id   400b5a6b68cec2eac710dddc8aa206bd
#
_cell.length_a   1.000
_cell.length_b   1.000
_cell.length_c   1.000
_cell.angle_alpha   90.00
_cell.angle_beta   90.00
_cell.angle_gamma   90.00
#
_symmetry.space_group_name_H-M   'P 1'
#
loop_
_entity.id
_entity.type
_entity.pdbx_description
1 polymer ?
#
loop_
_entity_poly.entity_id
_entity_poly.type
_entity_poly.pdbx_seq_one_letter_code
_entity_poly.pdbx_strand_id
1 'polypeptide(L)'
;MSGGNALKLALDYSSQRIGDSCIVHADCFEWMGRIPAESIHAIVTDPPYGVKEYNFDQIEKRSNGNGGVWRIPPSFDGHRRAPLPRFTALTPSERKSARRFFFEWSKLASRALRPGGHVLLAGNAFLSQLVFSAVVEGGLEFRGELLRLVRTLRGGDRPKNAEREFPDVVSMPRGCYEPWGIFRKPLPSGMTVSACLRKYETGGLRRTPDGKPFSDVIASERTPRRERAIAPHPSLKPQSLLRKIVYAALPLGKGIVVDPFMGSGSTVAAAEAVGVSCVGVERYQDYYDMAKRAIPKLAFLKIDQKQKKSVPPDNLLLFSDL
;
A
#
# COMPACT_ATOMS: atom_id res chain seq x y z
N MET A 1 14.52 7.72 21.97
CA MET A 1 13.34 8.14 22.80
C MET A 1 12.08 8.36 21.94
N SER A 2 11.93 7.67 20.81
CA SER A 2 10.76 7.81 19.88
C SER A 2 9.59 6.88 20.21
N GLY A 3 9.82 5.72 20.79
CA GLY A 3 8.78 4.70 21.02
C GLY A 3 7.66 5.10 22.01
N GLY A 4 7.91 6.05 22.92
CA GLY A 4 6.88 6.51 23.84
C GLY A 4 5.74 7.31 23.19
N ASN A 5 5.96 7.88 22.01
CA ASN A 5 4.93 8.67 21.30
C ASN A 5 3.96 7.81 20.49
N ALA A 6 4.41 6.70 19.90
CA ALA A 6 3.52 5.78 19.17
C ALA A 6 2.52 5.11 20.13
N LEU A 7 2.96 4.73 21.33
CA LEU A 7 2.09 4.10 22.33
C LEU A 7 0.98 5.04 22.83
N LYS A 8 1.23 6.35 22.88
CA LYS A 8 0.21 7.34 23.27
C LYS A 8 -0.96 7.41 22.27
N LEU A 9 -0.74 6.99 21.03
CA LEU A 9 -1.80 6.93 20.02
C LEU A 9 -2.64 5.66 20.09
N ALA A 10 -2.28 4.70 20.95
CA ALA A 10 -3.11 3.52 21.19
C ALA A 10 -4.44 3.87 21.88
N LEU A 11 -4.48 4.99 22.59
CA LEU A 11 -5.64 5.41 23.39
C LEU A 11 -6.05 4.29 24.36
N ASP A 12 -7.35 4.03 24.49
CA ASP A 12 -7.96 2.97 25.31
C ASP A 12 -8.26 1.68 24.52
N TYR A 13 -7.81 1.58 23.26
CA TYR A 13 -7.98 0.38 22.46
C TYR A 13 -7.06 -0.76 22.87
N SER A 14 -7.50 -1.99 22.62
CA SER A 14 -6.61 -3.16 22.71
C SER A 14 -5.40 -2.95 21.80
N SER A 15 -4.21 -2.97 22.38
CA SER A 15 -2.97 -2.65 21.67
C SER A 15 -1.80 -3.49 22.14
N GLN A 16 -0.80 -3.62 21.28
CA GLN A 16 0.45 -4.28 21.61
C GLN A 16 1.64 -3.47 21.11
N ARG A 17 2.62 -3.25 21.99
CA ARG A 17 3.91 -2.69 21.62
C ARG A 17 4.78 -3.75 20.96
N ILE A 18 5.44 -3.38 19.86
CA ILE A 18 6.42 -4.19 19.14
C ILE A 18 7.62 -3.29 18.82
N GLY A 19 8.72 -3.45 19.54
CA GLY A 19 9.88 -2.57 19.42
C GLY A 19 9.53 -1.10 19.72
N ASP A 20 9.77 -0.22 18.76
CA ASP A 20 9.40 1.20 18.80
C ASP A 20 8.02 1.51 18.22
N SER A 21 7.33 0.48 17.71
CA SER A 21 6.00 0.57 17.11
C SER A 21 4.90 0.07 18.05
N CYS A 22 3.65 0.34 17.65
CA CYS A 22 2.46 -0.13 18.34
C CYS A 22 1.44 -0.62 17.29
N ILE A 23 0.75 -1.71 17.58
CA ILE A 23 -0.42 -2.15 16.82
C ILE A 23 -1.68 -2.01 17.66
N VAL A 24 -2.76 -1.61 17.03
CA VAL A 24 -4.04 -1.27 17.66
C VAL A 24 -5.15 -2.07 17.01
N HIS A 25 -5.99 -2.73 17.83
CA HIS A 25 -7.18 -3.41 17.35
C HIS A 25 -8.36 -2.43 17.40
N ALA A 26 -8.69 -1.85 16.24
CA ALA A 26 -9.74 -0.85 16.11
C ALA A 26 -10.22 -0.71 14.66
N ASP A 27 -11.39 -0.12 14.48
CA ASP A 27 -11.78 0.45 13.18
C ASP A 27 -10.94 1.73 12.92
N CYS A 28 -10.41 1.86 11.71
CA CYS A 28 -9.51 2.97 11.38
C CYS A 28 -10.21 4.34 11.39
N PHE A 29 -11.49 4.42 11.02
CA PHE A 29 -12.23 5.69 11.05
C PHE A 29 -12.46 6.16 12.47
N GLU A 30 -12.88 5.23 13.34
CA GLU A 30 -13.09 5.51 14.75
C GLU A 30 -11.78 5.95 15.41
N TRP A 31 -10.73 5.16 15.23
CA TRP A 31 -9.41 5.46 15.79
C TRP A 31 -8.85 6.80 15.28
N MET A 32 -8.87 7.01 13.95
CA MET A 32 -8.37 8.26 13.36
C MET A 32 -9.21 9.47 13.80
N GLY A 33 -10.49 9.30 14.07
CA GLY A 33 -11.36 10.35 14.61
C GLY A 33 -10.99 10.80 16.03
N ARG A 34 -10.40 9.89 16.81
CA ARG A 34 -10.08 10.11 18.25
C ARG A 34 -8.64 10.57 18.51
N ILE A 35 -7.67 10.22 17.66
CA ILE A 35 -6.30 10.68 17.85
C ILE A 35 -6.20 12.21 17.74
N PRO A 36 -5.23 12.86 18.41
CA PRO A 36 -5.07 14.31 18.31
C PRO A 36 -4.78 14.75 16.87
N ALA A 37 -5.26 15.93 16.51
CA ALA A 37 -4.89 16.56 15.25
C ALA A 37 -3.37 16.77 15.19
N GLU A 38 -2.79 16.69 13.98
CA GLU A 38 -1.36 16.95 13.75
C GLU A 38 -0.41 16.08 14.59
N SER A 39 -0.87 14.86 14.95
CA SER A 39 -0.10 13.93 15.79
C SER A 39 0.80 12.98 15.02
N ILE A 40 0.59 12.80 13.70
CA ILE A 40 1.34 11.87 12.86
C ILE A 40 2.11 12.58 11.75
N HIS A 41 3.21 11.96 11.29
CA HIS A 41 4.12 12.58 10.33
C HIS A 41 3.88 12.07 8.90
N ALA A 42 3.54 10.78 8.77
CA ALA A 42 3.26 10.17 7.46
C ALA A 42 2.26 9.02 7.60
N ILE A 43 1.59 8.71 6.50
CA ILE A 43 0.79 7.50 6.32
C ILE A 43 1.40 6.70 5.16
N VAL A 44 1.63 5.41 5.39
CA VAL A 44 2.04 4.45 4.35
C VAL A 44 1.12 3.26 4.44
N THR A 45 0.29 3.05 3.43
CA THR A 45 -0.79 2.06 3.54
C THR A 45 -1.21 1.45 2.22
N ASP A 46 -1.69 0.20 2.30
CA ASP A 46 -2.32 -0.56 1.23
C ASP A 46 -3.79 -0.81 1.60
N PRO A 47 -4.70 0.13 1.27
CA PRO A 47 -6.10 0.06 1.71
C PRO A 47 -6.88 -1.03 0.99
N PRO A 48 -8.07 -1.42 1.50
CA PRO A 48 -8.98 -2.28 0.76
C PRO A 48 -9.48 -1.56 -0.49
N TYR A 49 -9.20 -2.12 -1.67
CA TYR A 49 -9.58 -1.52 -2.97
C TYR A 49 -11.03 -1.74 -3.36
N GLY A 50 -11.76 -2.57 -2.67
CA GLY A 50 -13.14 -2.89 -2.95
C GLY A 50 -13.98 -2.90 -1.69
N VAL A 51 -15.20 -2.42 -1.81
CA VAL A 51 -16.19 -2.42 -0.73
C VAL A 51 -16.70 -3.83 -0.43
N LYS A 52 -16.41 -4.81 -1.30
CA LYS A 52 -16.77 -6.23 -1.11
C LYS A 52 -15.57 -7.01 -0.64
N GLU A 53 -15.58 -7.36 0.63
CA GLU A 53 -14.88 -8.53 1.13
C GLU A 53 -15.48 -9.79 0.46
N TYR A 54 -14.66 -10.82 0.29
CA TYR A 54 -15.17 -12.11 -0.15
C TYR A 54 -16.29 -12.54 0.80
N ASN A 55 -17.52 -12.64 0.27
CA ASN A 55 -18.57 -13.30 1.03
C ASN A 55 -18.32 -14.82 1.07
N PHE A 56 -19.00 -15.51 1.98
CA PHE A 56 -18.86 -16.97 2.17
C PHE A 56 -19.01 -17.75 0.86
N ASP A 57 -19.96 -17.36 -0.01
CA ASP A 57 -20.20 -17.99 -1.31
C ASP A 57 -19.01 -17.86 -2.28
N GLN A 58 -18.28 -16.76 -2.20
CA GLN A 58 -17.10 -16.53 -3.04
C GLN A 58 -15.89 -17.31 -2.53
N ILE A 59 -15.78 -17.48 -1.22
CA ILE A 59 -14.76 -18.32 -0.58
C ILE A 59 -15.04 -19.78 -0.90
N GLU A 60 -16.28 -20.23 -0.84
CA GLU A 60 -16.69 -21.59 -1.17
C GLU A 60 -16.51 -21.90 -2.68
N LYS A 61 -16.91 -20.99 -3.57
CA LYS A 61 -16.63 -21.08 -5.01
C LYS A 61 -15.13 -21.13 -5.30
N ARG A 62 -14.33 -20.44 -4.50
CA ARG A 62 -12.87 -20.50 -4.56
C ARG A 62 -12.32 -21.86 -4.15
N SER A 63 -12.83 -22.46 -3.07
CA SER A 63 -12.37 -23.77 -2.57
C SER A 63 -12.77 -24.91 -3.52
N ASN A 64 -13.94 -24.80 -4.16
CA ASN A 64 -14.54 -25.81 -5.03
C ASN A 64 -14.11 -25.71 -6.50
N GLY A 65 -13.28 -24.73 -6.87
CA GLY A 65 -12.79 -24.56 -8.24
C GLY A 65 -13.86 -24.13 -9.28
N ASN A 66 -15.05 -23.71 -8.84
CA ASN A 66 -16.18 -23.31 -9.68
C ASN A 66 -16.23 -21.79 -9.92
N GLY A 67 -16.04 -21.36 -11.16
CA GLY A 67 -16.14 -19.96 -11.57
C GLY A 67 -15.23 -19.60 -12.74
N GLY A 68 -15.64 -18.63 -13.55
CA GLY A 68 -15.03 -18.31 -14.85
C GLY A 68 -13.57 -17.84 -14.86
N VAL A 69 -12.96 -17.60 -13.72
CA VAL A 69 -11.55 -17.19 -13.61
C VAL A 69 -10.64 -18.42 -13.39
N TRP A 70 -11.20 -19.58 -13.12
CA TRP A 70 -10.50 -20.84 -12.80
C TRP A 70 -9.93 -21.56 -14.02
N ARG A 71 -10.33 -21.16 -15.22
CA ARG A 71 -9.87 -21.76 -16.48
C ARG A 71 -8.54 -21.20 -16.98
N ILE A 72 -7.89 -20.33 -16.21
CA ILE A 72 -6.56 -19.87 -16.54
C ILE A 72 -5.59 -21.00 -16.26
N PRO A 73 -4.86 -21.53 -17.25
CA PRO A 73 -3.87 -22.58 -17.05
C PRO A 73 -2.90 -22.19 -15.93
N PRO A 74 -2.31 -23.18 -15.24
CA PRO A 74 -1.25 -22.90 -14.29
C PRO A 74 -0.24 -21.98 -14.95
N SER A 75 0.24 -21.00 -14.20
CA SER A 75 1.25 -20.07 -14.74
C SER A 75 2.44 -20.87 -15.26
N PHE A 76 3.15 -20.37 -16.26
CA PHE A 76 4.38 -20.96 -16.80
C PHE A 76 5.44 -21.25 -15.73
N ASP A 77 5.24 -20.75 -14.50
CA ASP A 77 6.08 -20.98 -13.32
C ASP A 77 5.55 -22.10 -12.39
N GLY A 78 4.51 -22.84 -12.80
CA GLY A 78 3.95 -23.96 -12.03
C GLY A 78 3.18 -23.61 -10.76
N HIS A 79 2.94 -22.34 -10.47
CA HIS A 79 2.23 -21.93 -9.26
C HIS A 79 0.72 -21.87 -9.44
N ARG A 80 -0.04 -22.44 -8.49
CA ARG A 80 -1.50 -22.23 -8.40
C ARG A 80 -1.78 -20.75 -8.16
N ARG A 81 -2.59 -20.14 -9.03
CA ARG A 81 -3.04 -18.77 -8.88
C ARG A 81 -4.24 -18.74 -7.96
N ALA A 82 -4.19 -17.83 -6.95
CA ALA A 82 -5.40 -17.48 -6.23
C ALA A 82 -6.30 -16.66 -7.17
N PRO A 83 -7.62 -16.92 -7.19
CA PRO A 83 -8.55 -16.08 -7.92
C PRO A 83 -8.47 -14.67 -7.36
N LEU A 84 -8.41 -13.72 -8.26
CA LEU A 84 -8.38 -12.31 -7.89
C LEU A 84 -9.80 -11.75 -8.05
N PRO A 85 -10.26 -10.90 -7.12
CA PRO A 85 -11.53 -10.22 -7.26
C PRO A 85 -11.56 -9.47 -8.60
N ARG A 86 -12.69 -9.48 -9.29
CA ARG A 86 -12.93 -8.68 -10.50
C ARG A 86 -13.15 -7.22 -10.09
N PHE A 87 -12.09 -6.48 -9.82
CA PHE A 87 -12.18 -5.06 -9.47
C PHE A 87 -12.65 -4.16 -10.62
N THR A 88 -12.67 -4.67 -11.84
CA THR A 88 -13.02 -3.91 -13.05
C THR A 88 -14.52 -3.76 -13.28
N ALA A 89 -15.35 -4.46 -12.51
CA ALA A 89 -16.80 -4.48 -12.68
C ALA A 89 -17.54 -3.87 -11.49
N LEU A 90 -17.02 -2.77 -10.91
CA LEU A 90 -17.78 -2.01 -9.94
C LEU A 90 -19.01 -1.38 -10.59
N THR A 91 -20.17 -1.64 -10.02
CA THR A 91 -21.40 -0.94 -10.40
C THR A 91 -21.28 0.55 -10.09
N PRO A 92 -22.10 1.42 -10.72
CA PRO A 92 -22.10 2.85 -10.37
C PRO A 92 -22.28 3.12 -8.87
N SER A 93 -23.12 2.33 -8.20
CA SER A 93 -23.34 2.41 -6.74
C SER A 93 -22.08 2.06 -5.95
N GLU A 94 -21.38 0.98 -6.31
CA GLU A 94 -20.13 0.57 -5.65
C GLU A 94 -19.02 1.61 -5.88
N ARG A 95 -18.94 2.22 -7.05
CA ARG A 95 -18.00 3.32 -7.34
C ARG A 95 -18.28 4.53 -6.45
N LYS A 96 -19.56 4.91 -6.30
CA LYS A 96 -19.95 6.00 -5.40
C LYS A 96 -19.60 5.70 -3.94
N SER A 97 -19.81 4.47 -3.48
CA SER A 97 -19.47 4.03 -2.13
C SER A 97 -17.95 4.05 -1.89
N ALA A 98 -17.14 3.54 -2.85
CA ALA A 98 -15.70 3.59 -2.77
C ALA A 98 -15.18 5.04 -2.72
N ARG A 99 -15.71 5.93 -3.59
CA ARG A 99 -15.36 7.35 -3.58
C ARG A 99 -15.66 8.00 -2.23
N ARG A 100 -16.86 7.77 -1.67
CA ARG A 100 -17.24 8.30 -0.37
C ARG A 100 -16.32 7.80 0.74
N PHE A 101 -15.99 6.51 0.74
CA PHE A 101 -15.07 5.91 1.71
C PHE A 101 -13.71 6.63 1.73
N PHE A 102 -13.08 6.81 0.57
CA PHE A 102 -11.77 7.46 0.50
C PHE A 102 -11.84 8.98 0.75
N PHE A 103 -12.93 9.63 0.40
CA PHE A 103 -13.17 11.02 0.74
C PHE A 103 -13.25 11.23 2.27
N GLU A 104 -14.07 10.46 2.96
CA GLU A 104 -14.20 10.59 4.42
C GLU A 104 -12.92 10.17 5.14
N TRP A 105 -12.27 9.10 4.67
CA TRP A 105 -10.98 8.69 5.20
C TRP A 105 -9.91 9.79 5.04
N SER A 106 -9.82 10.42 3.90
CA SER A 106 -8.80 11.44 3.64
C SER A 106 -9.00 12.71 4.48
N LYS A 107 -10.24 13.07 4.83
CA LYS A 107 -10.52 14.15 5.80
C LYS A 107 -9.91 13.84 7.17
N LEU A 108 -10.06 12.62 7.64
CA LEU A 108 -9.46 12.17 8.90
C LEU A 108 -7.92 12.13 8.80
N ALA A 109 -7.39 11.65 7.67
CA ALA A 109 -5.96 11.64 7.39
C ALA A 109 -5.39 13.07 7.37
N SER A 110 -6.04 13.99 6.68
CA SER A 110 -5.65 15.42 6.64
C SER A 110 -5.67 16.06 8.03
N ARG A 111 -6.66 15.72 8.86
CA ARG A 111 -6.72 16.21 10.25
C ARG A 111 -5.56 15.68 11.10
N ALA A 112 -5.30 14.38 11.02
CA ALA A 112 -4.31 13.70 11.85
C ALA A 112 -2.86 14.02 11.47
N LEU A 113 -2.58 14.23 10.18
CA LEU A 113 -1.25 14.59 9.68
C LEU A 113 -0.81 15.96 10.15
N ARG A 114 0.48 16.09 10.45
CA ARG A 114 1.15 17.40 10.56
C ARG A 114 1.13 18.13 9.21
N PRO A 115 1.12 19.46 9.17
CA PRO A 115 1.30 20.19 7.93
C PRO A 115 2.52 19.68 7.16
N GLY A 116 2.38 19.44 5.86
CA GLY A 116 3.44 18.87 5.04
C GLY A 116 3.64 17.35 5.18
N GLY A 117 2.89 16.68 6.06
CA GLY A 117 2.94 15.22 6.22
C GLY A 117 2.47 14.50 4.96
N HIS A 118 3.16 13.42 4.58
CA HIS A 118 2.88 12.68 3.35
C HIS A 118 1.99 11.46 3.58
N VAL A 119 1.21 11.14 2.55
CA VAL A 119 0.49 9.87 2.41
C VAL A 119 1.04 9.17 1.18
N LEU A 120 1.51 7.93 1.36
CA LEU A 120 1.86 7.01 0.27
C LEU A 120 0.81 5.90 0.28
N LEU A 121 -0.11 5.99 -0.66
CA LEU A 121 -1.32 5.17 -0.73
C LEU A 121 -1.23 4.22 -1.92
N ALA A 122 -1.13 2.92 -1.66
CA ALA A 122 -1.21 1.94 -2.73
C ALA A 122 -2.55 2.05 -3.47
N GLY A 123 -2.54 1.77 -4.76
CA GLY A 123 -3.71 1.83 -5.61
C GLY A 123 -3.79 0.65 -6.57
N ASN A 124 -4.98 0.46 -7.11
CA ASN A 124 -5.20 -0.43 -8.24
C ASN A 124 -5.25 0.43 -9.51
N ALA A 125 -4.52 0.06 -10.58
CA ALA A 125 -4.44 0.84 -11.81
C ALA A 125 -5.81 1.19 -12.42
N PHE A 126 -6.84 0.36 -12.20
CA PHE A 126 -8.20 0.62 -12.71
C PHE A 126 -9.04 1.52 -11.81
N LEU A 127 -8.66 1.66 -10.54
CA LEU A 127 -9.43 2.41 -9.54
C LEU A 127 -8.66 3.62 -9.02
N SER A 128 -7.36 3.77 -9.34
CA SER A 128 -6.53 4.86 -8.85
C SER A 128 -7.12 6.22 -9.16
N GLN A 129 -7.64 6.43 -10.35
CA GLN A 129 -8.35 7.66 -10.73
C GLN A 129 -9.48 8.01 -9.75
N LEU A 130 -10.33 7.03 -9.42
CA LEU A 130 -11.46 7.22 -8.51
C LEU A 130 -10.99 7.51 -7.08
N VAL A 131 -10.05 6.70 -6.60
CA VAL A 131 -9.51 6.77 -5.25
C VAL A 131 -8.72 8.05 -5.06
N PHE A 132 -7.80 8.35 -5.96
CA PHE A 132 -6.89 9.50 -5.81
C PHE A 132 -7.64 10.83 -5.91
N SER A 133 -8.65 10.94 -6.79
CA SER A 133 -9.54 12.11 -6.82
C SER A 133 -10.27 12.32 -5.50
N ALA A 134 -10.81 11.24 -4.93
CA ALA A 134 -11.52 11.32 -3.65
C ALA A 134 -10.60 11.76 -2.49
N VAL A 135 -9.34 11.30 -2.51
CA VAL A 135 -8.33 11.70 -1.52
C VAL A 135 -7.99 13.18 -1.63
N VAL A 136 -7.87 13.71 -2.85
CA VAL A 136 -7.64 15.15 -3.09
C VAL A 136 -8.82 15.98 -2.59
N GLU A 137 -10.05 15.56 -2.91
CA GLU A 137 -11.25 16.24 -2.46
C GLU A 137 -11.40 16.28 -0.93
N GLY A 138 -10.85 15.28 -0.25
CA GLY A 138 -10.81 15.24 1.22
C GLY A 138 -9.75 16.15 1.86
N GLY A 139 -9.02 16.94 1.07
CA GLY A 139 -8.14 18.02 1.55
C GLY A 139 -6.64 17.69 1.54
N LEU A 140 -6.22 16.70 0.77
CA LEU A 140 -4.79 16.39 0.55
C LEU A 140 -4.36 16.86 -0.84
N GLU A 141 -3.14 17.38 -0.97
CA GLU A 141 -2.52 17.73 -2.26
C GLU A 141 -1.98 16.50 -2.95
N PHE A 142 -2.32 16.29 -4.21
CA PHE A 142 -1.67 15.27 -5.03
C PHE A 142 -0.27 15.72 -5.44
N ARG A 143 0.74 14.88 -5.19
CA ARG A 143 2.16 15.19 -5.44
C ARG A 143 2.81 14.29 -6.49
N GLY A 144 2.02 13.46 -7.16
CA GLY A 144 2.47 12.51 -8.15
C GLY A 144 2.20 11.07 -7.75
N GLU A 145 2.74 10.16 -8.51
CA GLU A 145 2.63 8.73 -8.28
C GLU A 145 4.02 8.09 -8.16
N LEU A 146 4.09 7.06 -7.33
CA LEU A 146 5.19 6.11 -7.33
C LEU A 146 4.69 4.86 -8.04
N LEU A 147 5.43 4.40 -9.03
CA LEU A 147 5.14 3.21 -9.78
C LEU A 147 5.97 2.02 -9.27
N ARG A 148 5.30 1.07 -8.65
CA ARG A 148 5.90 -0.22 -8.34
C ARG A 148 5.88 -1.07 -9.60
N LEU A 149 7.02 -1.25 -10.26
CA LEU A 149 7.12 -2.17 -11.40
C LEU A 149 7.08 -3.61 -10.89
N VAL A 150 6.01 -4.30 -11.17
CA VAL A 150 5.83 -5.70 -10.80
C VAL A 150 5.04 -6.40 -11.89
N ARG A 151 5.63 -7.44 -12.49
CA ARG A 151 4.92 -8.24 -13.48
C ARG A 151 3.75 -8.95 -12.80
N THR A 152 2.54 -8.46 -13.05
CA THR A 152 1.31 -9.14 -12.69
C THR A 152 0.84 -9.95 -13.89
N LEU A 153 0.12 -11.03 -13.63
CA LEU A 153 -0.47 -11.81 -14.73
C LEU A 153 -1.92 -11.39 -14.98
N ARG A 154 -2.27 -10.17 -14.56
CA ARG A 154 -3.59 -9.58 -14.77
C ARG A 154 -3.64 -8.88 -16.12
N GLY A 155 -4.76 -9.01 -16.81
CA GLY A 155 -4.95 -8.44 -18.13
C GLY A 155 -4.27 -9.25 -19.25
N GLY A 156 -4.36 -8.76 -20.45
CA GLY A 156 -3.94 -9.48 -21.65
C GLY A 156 -4.86 -10.64 -22.01
N ASP A 157 -6.08 -10.65 -21.48
CA ASP A 157 -7.07 -11.67 -21.79
C ASP A 157 -7.65 -11.42 -23.20
N ARG A 158 -7.81 -12.48 -23.95
CA ARG A 158 -8.50 -12.44 -25.26
C ARG A 158 -9.99 -12.15 -25.07
N PRO A 159 -10.68 -11.63 -26.09
CA PRO A 159 -12.12 -11.40 -26.03
C PRO A 159 -12.85 -12.68 -25.66
N LYS A 160 -13.66 -12.64 -24.61
CA LYS A 160 -14.37 -13.81 -24.09
C LYS A 160 -15.32 -14.38 -25.12
N ASN A 161 -15.23 -15.69 -25.38
CA ASN A 161 -16.01 -16.44 -26.36
C ASN A 161 -15.75 -16.07 -27.83
N ALA A 162 -14.72 -15.28 -28.11
CA ALA A 162 -14.31 -14.84 -29.44
C ALA A 162 -12.79 -14.94 -29.64
N GLU A 163 -12.12 -15.78 -28.86
CA GLU A 163 -10.65 -15.91 -28.83
C GLU A 163 -10.09 -16.41 -30.16
N ARG A 164 -10.90 -17.21 -30.91
CA ARG A 164 -10.53 -17.72 -32.22
C ARG A 164 -10.82 -16.73 -33.34
N GLU A 165 -11.84 -15.89 -33.16
CA GLU A 165 -12.25 -14.87 -34.13
C GLU A 165 -11.27 -13.68 -34.11
N PHE A 166 -10.77 -13.33 -32.90
CA PHE A 166 -9.84 -12.21 -32.68
C PHE A 166 -8.56 -12.66 -31.98
N PRO A 167 -7.70 -13.45 -32.64
CA PRO A 167 -6.52 -14.05 -32.01
C PRO A 167 -5.48 -13.02 -31.55
N ASP A 168 -5.42 -11.87 -32.22
CA ASP A 168 -4.44 -10.81 -31.98
C ASP A 168 -4.98 -9.65 -31.11
N VAL A 169 -6.21 -9.79 -30.60
CA VAL A 169 -6.85 -8.77 -29.75
C VAL A 169 -6.77 -9.15 -28.30
N VAL A 170 -6.44 -8.17 -27.44
CA VAL A 170 -6.54 -8.28 -25.99
C VAL A 170 -7.57 -7.27 -25.49
N SER A 171 -8.42 -7.70 -24.55
CA SER A 171 -9.46 -6.83 -23.97
C SER A 171 -8.91 -5.76 -23.03
N MET A 172 -7.69 -5.94 -22.53
CA MET A 172 -7.03 -5.03 -21.60
C MET A 172 -5.50 -5.22 -21.67
N PRO A 173 -4.72 -4.16 -21.42
CA PRO A 173 -3.27 -4.27 -21.27
C PRO A 173 -2.91 -5.24 -20.14
N ARG A 174 -1.80 -5.93 -20.28
CA ARG A 174 -1.23 -6.72 -19.19
C ARG A 174 -0.65 -5.79 -18.13
N GLY A 175 -1.10 -5.93 -16.88
CA GLY A 175 -0.63 -5.10 -15.79
C GLY A 175 0.85 -5.39 -15.46
N CYS A 176 1.67 -4.35 -15.54
CA CYS A 176 3.10 -4.40 -15.23
C CYS A 176 3.49 -3.48 -14.09
N TYR A 177 2.54 -2.77 -13.49
CA TYR A 177 2.80 -1.88 -12.37
C TYR A 177 1.62 -1.84 -11.39
N GLU A 178 1.93 -1.35 -10.21
CA GLU A 178 0.98 -0.99 -9.15
C GLU A 178 1.24 0.49 -8.82
N PRO A 179 0.24 1.38 -8.99
CA PRO A 179 0.40 2.78 -8.67
C PRO A 179 0.31 2.99 -7.15
N TRP A 180 1.12 3.91 -6.64
CA TRP A 180 1.03 4.43 -5.28
C TRP A 180 0.88 5.94 -5.37
N GLY A 181 -0.27 6.47 -4.98
CA GLY A 181 -0.48 7.91 -4.93
C GLY A 181 0.39 8.55 -3.84
N ILE A 182 1.09 9.61 -4.17
CA ILE A 182 1.82 10.44 -3.24
C ILE A 182 0.97 11.68 -2.97
N PHE A 183 0.54 11.84 -1.73
CA PHE A 183 -0.23 13.00 -1.29
C PHE A 183 0.49 13.70 -0.16
N ARG A 184 0.12 14.95 0.10
CA ARG A 184 0.68 15.75 1.18
C ARG A 184 -0.43 16.59 1.82
N LYS A 185 -0.44 16.68 3.15
CA LYS A 185 -1.23 17.73 3.81
C LYS A 185 -0.68 19.09 3.38
N PRO A 186 -1.52 20.04 2.92
CA PRO A 186 -1.08 21.37 2.51
C PRO A 186 -0.17 22.02 3.53
N LEU A 187 0.81 22.77 3.05
CA LEU A 187 1.60 23.65 3.90
C LEU A 187 0.74 24.84 4.33
N PRO A 188 0.94 25.38 5.53
CA PRO A 188 0.36 26.66 5.90
C PRO A 188 0.70 27.74 4.87
N SER A 189 -0.24 28.66 4.63
CA SER A 189 -0.06 29.73 3.66
C SER A 189 1.27 30.48 3.88
N GLY A 190 2.02 30.71 2.81
CA GLY A 190 3.33 31.36 2.84
C GLY A 190 4.48 30.55 3.43
N MET A 191 4.24 29.31 3.90
CA MET A 191 5.29 28.48 4.47
C MET A 191 6.10 27.74 3.38
N THR A 192 7.41 27.84 3.45
CA THR A 192 8.32 27.07 2.59
C THR A 192 8.52 25.64 3.13
N VAL A 193 8.97 24.72 2.27
CA VAL A 193 9.32 23.34 2.69
C VAL A 193 10.39 23.36 3.79
N SER A 194 11.39 24.23 3.69
CA SER A 194 12.45 24.34 4.71
C SER A 194 11.92 24.82 6.06
N ALA A 195 10.99 25.76 6.07
CA ALA A 195 10.31 26.20 7.29
C ALA A 195 9.44 25.09 7.90
N CYS A 196 8.74 24.33 7.04
CA CYS A 196 7.94 23.19 7.45
C CYS A 196 8.82 22.07 8.07
N LEU A 197 9.96 21.74 7.47
CA LEU A 197 10.92 20.78 8.00
C LEU A 197 11.44 21.18 9.39
N ARG A 198 11.75 22.46 9.60
CA ARG A 198 12.21 22.97 10.92
C ARG A 198 11.12 22.91 11.98
N LYS A 199 9.87 23.25 11.62
CA LYS A 199 8.76 23.39 12.57
C LYS A 199 8.01 22.09 12.82
N TYR A 200 7.71 21.35 11.76
CA TYR A 200 6.83 20.18 11.82
C TYR A 200 7.55 18.85 11.53
N GLU A 201 8.82 18.90 11.11
CA GLU A 201 9.62 17.73 10.72
C GLU A 201 9.07 16.95 9.50
N THR A 202 8.28 17.63 8.68
CA THR A 202 7.57 17.13 7.50
C THR A 202 7.78 18.07 6.30
N GLY A 203 7.21 17.76 5.14
CA GLY A 203 7.21 18.62 3.97
C GLY A 203 7.98 18.08 2.77
N GLY A 204 8.78 17.05 2.95
CA GLY A 204 9.55 16.39 1.89
C GLY A 204 9.63 14.89 2.07
N LEU A 205 10.34 14.23 1.15
CA LEU A 205 10.70 12.82 1.22
C LEU A 205 12.19 12.67 1.52
N ARG A 206 12.57 11.62 2.25
CA ARG A 206 13.96 11.34 2.59
C ARG A 206 14.70 10.81 1.37
N ARG A 207 15.94 11.27 1.17
CA ARG A 207 16.84 10.69 0.19
C ARG A 207 17.17 9.23 0.52
N THR A 208 17.55 8.45 -0.48
CA THR A 208 18.03 7.09 -0.27
C THR A 208 19.34 7.08 0.57
N PRO A 209 19.72 5.96 1.19
CA PRO A 209 20.91 5.89 2.02
C PRO A 209 22.22 6.28 1.29
N ASP A 210 22.26 6.12 -0.03
CA ASP A 210 23.38 6.55 -0.89
C ASP A 210 23.29 8.02 -1.34
N GLY A 211 22.37 8.80 -0.73
CA GLY A 211 22.23 10.25 -0.94
C GLY A 211 21.47 10.67 -2.20
N LYS A 212 20.96 9.72 -3.00
CA LYS A 212 20.19 10.03 -4.21
C LYS A 212 18.77 10.47 -3.90
N PRO A 213 18.10 11.21 -4.78
CA PRO A 213 16.66 11.45 -4.67
C PRO A 213 15.90 10.13 -4.62
N PHE A 214 14.79 10.11 -3.85
CA PHE A 214 13.89 8.97 -3.88
C PHE A 214 13.21 8.89 -5.25
N SER A 215 13.28 7.72 -5.89
CA SER A 215 12.72 7.50 -7.22
C SER A 215 11.20 7.26 -7.16
N ASP A 216 10.50 7.80 -8.13
CA ASP A 216 9.08 7.54 -8.38
C ASP A 216 8.83 6.18 -9.07
N VAL A 217 9.89 5.49 -9.50
CA VAL A 217 9.80 4.13 -10.05
C VAL A 217 10.62 3.17 -9.21
N ILE A 218 9.98 2.12 -8.69
CA ILE A 218 10.63 1.08 -7.90
C ILE A 218 10.41 -0.29 -8.55
N ALA A 219 11.49 -0.89 -9.04
CA ALA A 219 11.49 -2.29 -9.43
C ALA A 219 11.21 -3.17 -8.20
N SER A 220 10.24 -4.05 -8.30
CA SER A 220 9.82 -4.93 -7.21
C SER A 220 9.53 -6.33 -7.75
N GLU A 221 9.60 -7.29 -6.86
CA GLU A 221 9.19 -8.67 -7.12
C GLU A 221 7.85 -8.98 -6.45
N ARG A 222 7.27 -10.13 -6.77
CA ARG A 222 6.17 -10.69 -5.99
C ARG A 222 6.65 -10.95 -4.57
N THR A 223 5.76 -10.87 -3.61
CA THR A 223 6.10 -11.17 -2.22
C THR A 223 6.74 -12.56 -2.11
N PRO A 224 7.97 -12.65 -1.57
CA PRO A 224 8.71 -13.92 -1.47
C PRO A 224 7.96 -14.98 -0.68
N ARG A 225 8.20 -16.27 -1.01
CA ARG A 225 7.60 -17.41 -0.29
C ARG A 225 7.87 -17.34 1.22
N ARG A 226 9.11 -16.99 1.61
CA ARG A 226 9.51 -16.87 3.02
C ARG A 226 8.66 -15.85 3.78
N GLU A 227 8.33 -14.71 3.16
CA GLU A 227 7.47 -13.70 3.78
C GLU A 227 6.02 -14.18 3.86
N ARG A 228 5.51 -14.83 2.80
CA ARG A 228 4.16 -15.41 2.81
C ARG A 228 3.99 -16.57 3.80
N ALA A 229 5.06 -17.31 4.09
CA ALA A 229 5.04 -18.35 5.13
C ALA A 229 4.93 -17.76 6.54
N ILE A 230 5.52 -16.57 6.77
CA ILE A 230 5.42 -15.86 8.05
C ILE A 230 4.03 -15.22 8.21
N ALA A 231 3.52 -14.59 7.14
CA ALA A 231 2.27 -13.86 7.13
C ALA A 231 1.44 -14.27 5.89
N PRO A 232 0.60 -15.31 5.99
CA PRO A 232 -0.21 -15.80 4.86
C PRO A 232 -1.41 -14.88 4.56
N HIS A 233 -1.16 -13.61 4.36
CA HIS A 233 -2.16 -12.60 4.04
C HIS A 233 -2.26 -12.40 2.52
N PRO A 234 -3.46 -12.30 1.92
CA PRO A 234 -3.65 -12.20 0.47
C PRO A 234 -3.01 -10.96 -0.16
N SER A 235 -2.95 -9.86 0.57
CA SER A 235 -2.42 -8.56 0.11
C SER A 235 -1.03 -8.25 0.68
N LEU A 236 -0.30 -9.24 1.19
CA LEU A 236 1.03 -9.03 1.77
C LEU A 236 1.98 -8.36 0.76
N LYS A 237 2.46 -7.18 1.08
CA LYS A 237 3.46 -6.46 0.29
C LYS A 237 4.88 -6.89 0.69
N PRO A 238 5.83 -6.99 -0.27
CA PRO A 238 7.19 -7.42 0.04
C PRO A 238 7.94 -6.40 0.89
N GLN A 239 8.72 -6.90 1.84
CA GLN A 239 9.53 -6.07 2.73
C GLN A 239 10.56 -5.22 1.97
N SER A 240 11.10 -5.74 0.86
CA SER A 240 12.04 -5.00 -0.01
C SER A 240 11.45 -3.72 -0.60
N LEU A 241 10.15 -3.66 -0.81
CA LEU A 241 9.42 -2.47 -1.25
C LEU A 241 9.09 -1.56 -0.08
N LEU A 242 8.40 -2.12 0.95
CA LEU A 242 7.87 -1.30 2.04
C LEU A 242 8.96 -0.61 2.85
N ARG A 243 10.13 -1.25 3.06
CA ARG A 243 11.26 -0.61 3.75
C ARG A 243 11.74 0.64 3.01
N LYS A 244 11.75 0.64 1.67
CA LYS A 244 12.12 1.83 0.88
C LYS A 244 11.08 2.95 1.03
N ILE A 245 9.80 2.60 0.94
CA ILE A 245 8.70 3.57 1.03
C ILE A 245 8.62 4.17 2.43
N VAL A 246 8.65 3.35 3.47
CA VAL A 246 8.61 3.81 4.87
C VAL A 246 9.83 4.67 5.21
N TYR A 247 11.04 4.26 4.76
CA TYR A 247 12.25 5.05 4.95
C TYR A 247 12.14 6.45 4.32
N ALA A 248 11.56 6.52 3.12
CA ALA A 248 11.39 7.78 2.39
C ALA A 248 10.30 8.69 3.00
N ALA A 249 9.29 8.11 3.65
CA ALA A 249 8.13 8.84 4.17
C ALA A 249 8.48 9.85 5.27
N LEU A 250 9.57 9.67 6.00
CA LEU A 250 10.03 10.56 7.07
C LEU A 250 11.31 11.31 6.65
N PRO A 251 11.23 12.57 6.24
CA PRO A 251 12.35 13.31 5.65
C PRO A 251 13.57 13.44 6.58
N LEU A 252 13.34 13.53 7.88
CA LEU A 252 14.41 13.65 8.90
C LEU A 252 14.71 12.31 9.59
N GLY A 253 14.10 11.22 9.15
CA GLY A 253 14.31 9.87 9.72
C GLY A 253 13.71 9.70 11.13
N LYS A 254 12.89 10.61 11.59
CA LYS A 254 12.23 10.56 12.89
C LYS A 254 10.77 10.99 12.77
N GLY A 255 9.95 10.52 13.70
CA GLY A 255 8.51 10.75 13.68
C GLY A 255 7.71 9.45 13.69
N ILE A 256 6.42 9.53 13.45
CA ILE A 256 5.49 8.41 13.47
C ILE A 256 4.91 8.21 12.07
N VAL A 257 5.07 7.01 11.55
CA VAL A 257 4.33 6.51 10.38
C VAL A 257 3.07 5.81 10.87
N VAL A 258 1.99 5.89 10.11
CA VAL A 258 0.75 5.16 10.40
C VAL A 258 0.37 4.29 9.21
N ASP A 259 -0.05 3.07 9.49
CA ASP A 259 -0.77 2.20 8.55
C ASP A 259 -2.17 1.91 9.11
N PRO A 260 -3.21 2.65 8.66
CA PRO A 260 -4.57 2.48 9.18
C PRO A 260 -5.28 1.23 8.65
N PHE A 261 -4.67 0.48 7.74
CA PHE A 261 -5.16 -0.77 7.18
C PHE A 261 -4.06 -1.84 7.20
N MET A 262 -3.47 -2.06 8.37
CA MET A 262 -2.19 -2.79 8.47
C MET A 262 -2.27 -4.26 8.06
N GLY A 263 -3.45 -4.89 8.09
CA GLY A 263 -3.60 -6.31 7.82
C GLY A 263 -2.66 -7.16 8.66
N SER A 264 -1.77 -7.91 8.03
CA SER A 264 -0.76 -8.73 8.72
C SER A 264 0.47 -7.96 9.21
N GLY A 265 0.47 -6.62 9.15
CA GLY A 265 1.52 -5.77 9.74
C GLY A 265 2.79 -5.59 8.90
N SER A 266 2.72 -5.76 7.58
CA SER A 266 3.92 -5.67 6.73
C SER A 266 4.56 -4.27 6.72
N THR A 267 3.76 -3.20 6.80
CA THR A 267 4.27 -1.81 6.91
C THR A 267 4.92 -1.57 8.27
N VAL A 268 4.30 -2.05 9.35
CA VAL A 268 4.86 -1.94 10.71
C VAL A 268 6.19 -2.69 10.81
N ALA A 269 6.28 -3.89 10.24
CA ALA A 269 7.52 -4.66 10.16
C ALA A 269 8.61 -3.94 9.36
N ALA A 270 8.23 -3.25 8.28
CA ALA A 270 9.16 -2.45 7.50
C ALA A 270 9.67 -1.24 8.28
N ALA A 271 8.82 -0.60 9.07
CA ALA A 271 9.17 0.51 9.94
C ALA A 271 10.18 0.08 11.00
N GLU A 272 9.92 -1.00 11.74
CA GLU A 272 10.86 -1.57 12.70
C GLU A 272 12.21 -1.89 12.06
N ALA A 273 12.20 -2.48 10.86
CA ALA A 273 13.43 -2.85 10.17
C ALA A 273 14.29 -1.65 9.73
N VAL A 274 13.71 -0.46 9.56
CA VAL A 274 14.44 0.77 9.18
C VAL A 274 14.59 1.76 10.34
N GLY A 275 14.23 1.35 11.56
CA GLY A 275 14.38 2.14 12.78
C GLY A 275 13.41 3.32 12.89
N VAL A 276 12.19 3.15 12.41
CA VAL A 276 11.12 4.17 12.42
C VAL A 276 9.96 3.68 13.26
N SER A 277 9.40 4.54 14.11
CA SER A 277 8.18 4.22 14.87
C SER A 277 6.96 4.19 13.96
N CYS A 278 6.12 3.16 14.12
CA CYS A 278 4.89 3.00 13.35
C CYS A 278 3.70 2.66 14.27
N VAL A 279 2.52 3.16 13.90
CA VAL A 279 1.25 2.67 14.46
C VAL A 279 0.49 1.96 13.35
N GLY A 280 0.20 0.68 13.56
CA GLY A 280 -0.65 -0.11 12.67
C GLY A 280 -2.03 -0.30 13.29
N VAL A 281 -3.09 -0.09 12.50
CA VAL A 281 -4.48 -0.29 12.94
C VAL A 281 -5.11 -1.40 12.12
N GLU A 282 -5.78 -2.33 12.81
CA GLU A 282 -6.49 -3.45 12.18
C GLU A 282 -7.79 -3.74 12.93
N ARG A 283 -8.89 -3.86 12.18
CA ARG A 283 -10.21 -4.11 12.78
C ARG A 283 -10.54 -5.59 12.95
N TYR A 284 -9.91 -6.47 12.15
CA TYR A 284 -10.16 -7.90 12.21
C TYR A 284 -9.22 -8.58 13.18
N GLN A 285 -9.79 -9.28 14.17
CA GLN A 285 -9.04 -9.95 15.21
C GLN A 285 -8.03 -10.96 14.64
N ASP A 286 -8.40 -11.73 13.63
CA ASP A 286 -7.52 -12.74 13.02
C ASP A 286 -6.27 -12.13 12.39
N TYR A 287 -6.43 -10.99 11.69
CA TYR A 287 -5.31 -10.26 11.09
C TYR A 287 -4.49 -9.53 12.15
N TYR A 288 -5.13 -8.98 13.16
CA TYR A 288 -4.44 -8.39 14.30
C TYR A 288 -3.57 -9.42 15.04
N ASP A 289 -4.10 -10.62 15.29
CA ASP A 289 -3.35 -11.72 15.93
C ASP A 289 -2.26 -12.29 15.00
N MET A 290 -2.50 -12.30 13.70
CA MET A 290 -1.45 -12.60 12.71
C MET A 290 -0.32 -11.58 12.77
N ALA A 291 -0.64 -10.29 12.80
CA ALA A 291 0.34 -9.20 12.85
C ALA A 291 1.24 -9.30 14.09
N LYS A 292 0.71 -9.59 15.27
CA LYS A 292 1.49 -9.82 16.50
C LYS A 292 2.63 -10.81 16.29
N ARG A 293 2.35 -11.92 15.59
CA ARG A 293 3.31 -12.99 15.34
C ARG A 293 4.22 -12.74 14.16
N ALA A 294 3.71 -12.01 13.15
CA ALA A 294 4.40 -11.81 11.89
C ALA A 294 5.38 -10.64 11.92
N ILE A 295 5.01 -9.52 12.54
CA ILE A 295 5.83 -8.29 12.55
C ILE A 295 7.25 -8.53 13.03
N PRO A 296 7.51 -9.15 14.19
CA PRO A 296 8.89 -9.37 14.63
C PRO A 296 9.68 -10.21 13.62
N LYS A 297 9.09 -11.27 13.09
CA LYS A 297 9.75 -12.16 12.13
C LYS A 297 10.05 -11.47 10.80
N LEU A 298 9.11 -10.69 10.27
CA LEU A 298 9.29 -9.93 9.03
C LEU A 298 10.34 -8.81 9.20
N ALA A 299 10.35 -8.13 10.34
CA ALA A 299 11.31 -7.06 10.63
C ALA A 299 12.76 -7.57 10.63
N PHE A 300 13.00 -8.75 11.21
CA PHE A 300 14.33 -9.39 11.28
C PHE A 300 14.78 -10.07 9.99
N LEU A 301 13.90 -10.19 8.98
CA LEU A 301 14.31 -10.81 7.71
C LEU A 301 15.44 -10.02 7.06
N LYS A 302 16.55 -10.71 6.78
CA LYS A 302 17.58 -10.19 5.89
C LYS A 302 17.03 -10.14 4.46
N ILE A 303 16.99 -8.93 3.92
CA ILE A 303 16.63 -8.72 2.52
C ILE A 303 17.94 -8.71 1.75
N ASP A 304 18.15 -9.74 0.92
CA ASP A 304 19.27 -9.74 0.00
C ASP A 304 19.15 -8.51 -0.91
N GLN A 305 20.04 -7.56 -0.75
CA GLN A 305 20.23 -6.44 -1.68
C GLN A 305 20.90 -6.92 -2.98
N LYS A 306 20.58 -8.13 -3.46
CA LYS A 306 20.91 -8.46 -4.82
C LYS A 306 20.13 -7.49 -5.69
N GLN A 307 20.75 -6.35 -5.99
CA GLN A 307 20.43 -5.61 -7.18
C GLN A 307 20.54 -6.64 -8.32
N LYS A 308 19.43 -7.26 -8.67
CA LYS A 308 19.36 -7.81 -10.01
C LYS A 308 19.67 -6.63 -10.91
N LYS A 309 20.68 -6.84 -11.74
CA LYS A 309 21.11 -5.97 -12.82
C LYS A 309 19.90 -5.14 -13.28
N SER A 310 20.06 -3.82 -13.26
CA SER A 310 19.16 -2.89 -13.93
C SER A 310 18.53 -3.59 -15.13
N VAL A 311 17.22 -3.51 -15.29
CA VAL A 311 16.57 -3.91 -16.54
C VAL A 311 17.48 -3.36 -17.63
N PRO A 312 18.05 -4.19 -18.52
CA PRO A 312 18.91 -3.68 -19.56
C PRO A 312 18.13 -2.62 -20.31
N PRO A 313 18.72 -1.49 -20.69
CA PRO A 313 18.04 -0.46 -21.48
C PRO A 313 17.42 -1.02 -22.76
N ASP A 314 17.90 -2.15 -23.24
CA ASP A 314 17.41 -2.85 -24.45
C ASP A 314 15.97 -3.37 -24.37
N ASN A 315 15.37 -3.50 -23.18
CA ASN A 315 13.94 -3.83 -23.06
C ASN A 315 13.01 -2.59 -23.07
N LEU A 316 13.55 -1.39 -23.18
CA LEU A 316 12.78 -0.17 -23.48
C LEU A 316 12.71 0.11 -24.99
N LEU A 317 13.38 -0.67 -25.83
CA LEU A 317 13.36 -0.57 -27.29
C LEU A 317 12.16 -1.25 -27.96
N LEU A 318 11.04 -1.40 -27.23
CA LEU A 318 9.76 -1.84 -27.84
C LEU A 318 9.11 -0.79 -28.77
N PHE A 319 9.78 0.33 -29.02
CA PHE A 319 9.28 1.39 -29.91
C PHE A 319 10.28 1.80 -31.00
N SER A 320 11.36 1.03 -31.25
CA SER A 320 12.30 1.34 -32.34
C SER A 320 11.85 0.85 -33.72
N ASP A 321 10.72 0.12 -33.81
CA ASP A 321 10.23 -0.49 -35.05
C ASP A 321 8.75 -0.09 -35.37
N LEU A 322 8.37 1.16 -35.10
CA LEU A 322 7.16 1.78 -35.65
C LEU A 322 7.55 2.89 -36.62
#